data_cf4ca57d5d27fec32a34315119d50942
#
_entry.id   cf4ca57d5d27fec32a34315119d50942
#
_cell.length_a   1.000
_cell.length_b   1.000
_cell.length_c   1.000
_cell.angle_alpha   90.00
_cell.angle_beta   90.00
_cell.angle_gamma   90.00
#
_symmetry.space_group_name_H-M   'P 1'
#
loop_
_entity.id
_entity.type
_entity.pdbx_description
1 polymer ?
#
loop_
_entity_poly.entity_id
_entity_poly.type
_entity_poly.pdbx_seq_one_letter_code
_entity_poly.pdbx_strand_id
1 'polypeptide(L)'
;TFTSGGSFTAGTTVTVNGTLQLNDYAIDLNGGSITMGASSTLQLGTNSQGRVFGGSFTHTVPAALSTKVFPFGTATDRRRITVQYTTAPTSGGTLNGTYTNSPAPNQDFSLVSPVGVTAPFYWTLDAGGGLSGGSYNFTVVADNVLGVNNASQLRIVKRPTGGSQWNSDGIFAGSSLSGNTVTITYNSMSGFSEFSIGSNPNDNPLPVELASFRGTVTPRGVALSWVTASEKNNAGFMLVRNGSVIASYQFSPELRGKGTTTAVTNYAFLDANVETGQTYTYQLRSVDFDGSVHDYAQRVSVEVREPIQPPVFTYNLEQNYPNPFNPTTNIRYSIRDAGLVTLKVYDLLGREVATLVNQVQQPGNYQVTFDASRLTSSGMYIYRLQSGNFTRTMKMLLVK
;
A
#
# COMPACT_ATOMS: atom_id res chain seq x y z
N THR A 1 -2.56 34.34 2.26
CA THR A 1 -3.85 33.74 1.89
C THR A 1 -3.67 32.90 0.64
N PHE A 2 -4.11 31.67 0.68
CA PHE A 2 -4.21 30.82 -0.51
C PHE A 2 -5.62 30.93 -1.10
N THR A 3 -5.71 31.14 -2.40
CA THR A 3 -6.97 31.27 -3.15
C THR A 3 -7.26 30.05 -4.03
N SER A 4 -6.30 29.13 -4.12
CA SER A 4 -6.40 27.83 -4.77
C SER A 4 -5.42 26.84 -4.12
N GLY A 5 -5.58 25.54 -4.35
CA GLY A 5 -4.54 24.56 -4.10
C GLY A 5 -3.31 24.84 -4.97
N GLY A 6 -2.16 24.39 -4.53
CA GLY A 6 -0.91 24.61 -5.26
C GLY A 6 0.29 23.97 -4.59
N SER A 7 1.46 24.20 -5.18
CA SER A 7 2.74 23.70 -4.70
C SER A 7 3.73 24.85 -4.54
N PHE A 8 4.59 24.78 -3.52
CA PHE A 8 5.74 25.67 -3.38
C PHE A 8 6.81 25.32 -4.42
N THR A 9 7.64 26.32 -4.75
CA THR A 9 8.95 26.02 -5.35
C THR A 9 9.73 25.15 -4.35
N ALA A 10 10.44 24.14 -4.87
CA ALA A 10 11.16 23.18 -4.04
C ALA A 10 12.05 23.86 -2.99
N GLY A 11 11.93 23.39 -1.73
CA GLY A 11 12.71 23.88 -0.61
C GLY A 11 12.38 25.29 -0.10
N THR A 12 11.26 25.88 -0.53
CA THR A 12 10.86 27.23 -0.09
C THR A 12 10.55 27.25 1.41
N THR A 13 11.10 28.21 2.12
CA THR A 13 10.78 28.48 3.55
C THR A 13 9.98 29.75 3.68
N VAL A 14 8.86 29.70 4.41
CA VAL A 14 7.95 30.83 4.65
C VAL A 14 7.81 31.04 6.15
N THR A 15 8.06 32.29 6.61
CA THR A 15 7.75 32.69 7.98
C THR A 15 6.48 33.54 8.00
N VAL A 16 5.53 33.16 8.82
CA VAL A 16 4.22 33.85 8.98
C VAL A 16 4.18 34.55 10.32
N ASN A 17 4.14 35.86 10.30
CA ASN A 17 4.00 36.69 11.51
C ASN A 17 2.58 37.26 11.70
N GLY A 18 1.68 36.97 10.79
CA GLY A 18 0.26 37.36 10.80
C GLY A 18 -0.66 36.17 10.68
N THR A 19 -1.61 36.22 9.76
CA THR A 19 -2.58 35.15 9.53
C THR A 19 -2.21 34.32 8.31
N LEU A 20 -2.08 32.99 8.51
CA LEU A 20 -2.03 32.02 7.43
C LEU A 20 -3.45 31.52 7.14
N GLN A 21 -3.95 31.76 5.95
CA GLN A 21 -5.27 31.31 5.49
C GLN A 21 -5.09 30.23 4.42
N LEU A 22 -5.50 28.98 4.73
CA LEU A 22 -5.47 27.85 3.80
C LEU A 22 -6.76 27.68 2.98
N ASN A 23 -7.89 28.28 3.42
CA ASN A 23 -9.18 28.33 2.69
C ASN A 23 -9.66 26.96 2.16
N ASP A 24 -9.55 25.93 3.00
CA ASP A 24 -9.90 24.53 2.64
C ASP A 24 -9.04 23.88 1.55
N TYR A 25 -7.96 24.51 1.10
CA TYR A 25 -7.06 23.96 0.08
C TYR A 25 -5.98 23.04 0.63
N ALA A 26 -5.48 22.15 -0.22
CA ALA A 26 -4.28 21.36 0.00
C ALA A 26 -3.08 22.05 -0.65
N ILE A 27 -2.02 22.29 0.11
CA ILE A 27 -0.80 22.97 -0.32
C ILE A 27 0.38 22.02 -0.20
N ASP A 28 1.03 21.74 -1.32
CA ASP A 28 2.27 20.98 -1.36
C ASP A 28 3.45 21.87 -1.02
N LEU A 29 4.15 21.57 0.05
CA LEU A 29 5.34 22.30 0.46
C LEU A 29 6.59 21.93 -0.35
N ASN A 30 6.54 20.83 -1.10
CA ASN A 30 7.61 20.37 -1.99
C ASN A 30 9.01 20.39 -1.35
N GLY A 31 9.12 19.79 -0.17
CA GLY A 31 10.35 19.80 0.64
C GLY A 31 10.62 21.10 1.39
N GLY A 32 9.74 22.08 1.28
CA GLY A 32 9.84 23.36 1.97
C GLY A 32 9.27 23.35 3.39
N SER A 33 9.15 24.54 3.97
CA SER A 33 8.67 24.69 5.34
C SER A 33 7.81 25.94 5.55
N ILE A 34 6.86 25.86 6.50
CA ILE A 34 6.15 27.00 7.03
C ILE A 34 6.47 27.14 8.53
N THR A 35 6.89 28.34 8.95
CA THR A 35 7.11 28.66 10.36
C THR A 35 6.09 29.70 10.82
N MET A 36 5.29 29.35 11.82
CA MET A 36 4.33 30.22 12.46
C MET A 36 4.97 30.96 13.64
N GLY A 37 5.01 32.29 13.58
CA GLY A 37 5.48 33.14 14.67
C GLY A 37 4.60 33.05 15.93
N ALA A 38 5.08 33.61 17.04
CA ALA A 38 4.41 33.49 18.35
C ALA A 38 2.95 34.01 18.35
N SER A 39 2.69 35.12 17.67
CA SER A 39 1.39 35.77 17.57
C SER A 39 0.63 35.46 16.29
N SER A 40 1.11 34.54 15.47
CA SER A 40 0.46 34.20 14.22
C SER A 40 -0.78 33.34 14.43
N THR A 41 -1.73 33.47 13.51
CA THR A 41 -2.97 32.70 13.51
C THR A 41 -3.06 31.82 12.26
N LEU A 42 -3.72 30.67 12.41
CA LEU A 42 -3.99 29.73 11.33
C LEU A 42 -5.50 29.63 11.08
N GLN A 43 -5.91 29.81 9.83
CA GLN A 43 -7.29 29.63 9.37
C GLN A 43 -7.33 28.53 8.32
N LEU A 44 -8.13 27.50 8.58
CA LEU A 44 -8.20 26.28 7.77
C LEU A 44 -9.28 26.33 6.68
N GLY A 45 -10.04 27.40 6.62
CA GLY A 45 -11.21 27.55 5.77
C GLY A 45 -12.52 27.21 6.47
N THR A 46 -13.63 27.44 5.77
CA THR A 46 -15.00 27.31 6.32
C THR A 46 -15.31 25.87 6.73
N ASN A 47 -14.81 24.89 5.97
CA ASN A 47 -15.03 23.47 6.23
C ASN A 47 -13.86 22.84 7.03
N SER A 48 -12.91 23.64 7.48
CA SER A 48 -11.70 23.17 8.17
C SER A 48 -10.91 22.10 7.39
N GLN A 49 -10.88 22.21 6.06
CA GLN A 49 -10.21 21.26 5.17
C GLN A 49 -8.79 21.71 4.77
N GLY A 50 -8.41 22.96 5.12
CA GLY A 50 -7.08 23.48 4.79
C GLY A 50 -5.95 22.63 5.36
N ARG A 51 -4.99 22.24 4.50
CA ARG A 51 -3.91 21.33 4.87
C ARG A 51 -2.63 21.56 4.06
N VAL A 52 -1.52 21.07 4.61
CA VAL A 52 -0.20 21.09 3.99
C VAL A 52 0.39 19.68 3.94
N PHE A 53 1.23 19.39 2.95
CA PHE A 53 1.94 18.12 2.83
C PHE A 53 3.29 18.31 2.12
N GLY A 54 4.12 17.29 2.09
CA GLY A 54 5.41 17.30 1.38
C GLY A 54 6.49 18.19 2.01
N GLY A 55 6.38 18.53 3.31
CA GLY A 55 7.35 19.37 3.99
C GLY A 55 7.13 19.46 5.49
N SER A 56 7.66 20.50 6.13
CA SER A 56 7.56 20.70 7.58
C SER A 56 6.71 21.91 7.95
N PHE A 57 6.13 21.86 9.16
CA PHE A 57 5.35 22.95 9.73
C PHE A 57 5.79 23.20 11.17
N THR A 58 6.26 24.41 11.44
CA THR A 58 6.84 24.79 12.74
C THR A 58 5.98 25.82 13.43
N HIS A 59 5.78 25.65 14.72
CA HIS A 59 5.19 26.69 15.58
C HIS A 59 6.22 27.26 16.54
N THR A 60 6.19 28.58 16.74
CA THR A 60 6.78 29.19 17.94
C THR A 60 5.83 28.93 19.11
N VAL A 61 6.33 28.36 20.19
CA VAL A 61 5.58 27.99 21.39
C VAL A 61 6.06 28.90 22.54
N PRO A 62 5.18 29.73 23.12
CA PRO A 62 5.54 30.55 24.28
C PRO A 62 5.60 29.70 25.56
N ALA A 63 6.29 30.20 26.59
CA ALA A 63 6.20 29.68 27.95
C ALA A 63 4.84 30.06 28.63
N ALA A 64 3.75 29.73 27.94
CA ALA A 64 2.37 30.02 28.33
C ALA A 64 1.42 29.00 27.76
N LEU A 65 0.18 28.93 28.27
CA LEU A 65 -0.87 28.11 27.68
C LEU A 65 -1.11 28.55 26.25
N SER A 66 -1.11 27.59 25.34
CA SER A 66 -1.37 27.86 23.93
C SER A 66 -1.87 26.60 23.22
N THR A 67 -2.53 26.79 22.09
CA THR A 67 -2.95 25.72 21.19
C THR A 67 -2.18 25.83 19.88
N LYS A 68 -1.59 24.75 19.42
CA LYS A 68 -0.84 24.65 18.16
C LYS A 68 -1.48 23.61 17.27
N VAL A 69 -1.91 24.02 16.10
CA VAL A 69 -2.55 23.15 15.09
C VAL A 69 -1.57 22.91 13.96
N PHE A 70 -1.25 21.65 13.70
CA PHE A 70 -0.47 21.21 12.56
C PHE A 70 -1.45 20.71 11.48
N PRO A 71 -1.64 21.46 10.41
CA PRO A 71 -2.65 21.17 9.40
C PRO A 71 -2.14 20.16 8.36
N PHE A 72 -1.56 19.07 8.82
CA PHE A 72 -1.02 18.06 7.92
C PHE A 72 -2.10 17.30 7.16
N GLY A 73 -1.72 16.74 6.02
CA GLY A 73 -2.56 15.91 5.19
C GLY A 73 -1.85 15.31 3.99
N THR A 74 -2.66 14.87 3.06
CA THR A 74 -2.28 14.52 1.70
C THR A 74 -2.97 15.48 0.73
N ALA A 75 -2.86 15.27 -0.57
CA ALA A 75 -3.63 16.03 -1.55
C ALA A 75 -5.15 15.93 -1.31
N THR A 76 -5.64 14.83 -0.73
CA THR A 76 -7.07 14.54 -0.53
C THR A 76 -7.51 14.53 0.91
N ASP A 77 -6.69 14.08 1.84
CA ASP A 77 -7.11 13.72 3.20
C ASP A 77 -6.42 14.56 4.27
N ARG A 78 -7.17 14.92 5.32
CA ARG A 78 -6.60 15.53 6.53
C ARG A 78 -5.85 14.47 7.34
N ARG A 79 -4.73 14.90 7.90
CA ARG A 79 -3.94 14.18 8.92
C ARG A 79 -3.53 15.17 10.01
N ARG A 80 -4.50 15.96 10.45
CA ARG A 80 -4.29 17.08 11.35
C ARG A 80 -4.05 16.61 12.77
N ILE A 81 -3.12 17.27 13.44
CA ILE A 81 -2.90 17.12 14.88
C ILE A 81 -3.02 18.47 15.57
N THR A 82 -3.48 18.46 16.81
CA THR A 82 -3.61 19.63 17.68
C THR A 82 -2.91 19.33 19.00
N VAL A 83 -2.01 20.21 19.39
CA VAL A 83 -1.32 20.23 20.69
C VAL A 83 -1.89 21.38 21.48
N GLN A 84 -2.67 21.11 22.52
CA GLN A 84 -3.26 22.11 23.40
C GLN A 84 -2.60 22.00 24.78
N TYR A 85 -1.74 22.94 25.12
CA TYR A 85 -1.08 22.96 26.43
C TYR A 85 -2.08 23.19 27.55
N THR A 86 -2.12 22.26 28.50
CA THR A 86 -2.91 22.31 29.73
C THR A 86 -2.07 22.72 30.93
N THR A 87 -0.75 22.49 30.87
CA THR A 87 0.26 23.08 31.75
C THR A 87 1.28 23.80 30.86
N ALA A 88 1.57 25.05 31.15
CA ALA A 88 2.47 25.87 30.36
C ALA A 88 3.87 25.21 30.27
N PRO A 89 4.57 25.30 29.14
CA PRO A 89 5.97 24.96 29.05
C PRO A 89 6.80 25.75 30.09
N THR A 90 7.80 25.11 30.66
CA THR A 90 8.75 25.77 31.56
C THR A 90 9.61 26.78 30.79
N SER A 91 9.94 26.47 29.55
CA SER A 91 10.65 27.34 28.62
C SER A 91 9.97 27.30 27.25
N GLY A 92 9.77 28.47 26.64
CA GLY A 92 9.34 28.60 25.26
C GLY A 92 10.40 28.20 24.26
N GLY A 93 9.99 27.97 23.01
CA GLY A 93 10.87 27.58 21.93
C GLY A 93 10.12 27.31 20.63
N THR A 94 10.50 26.29 19.91
CA THR A 94 9.86 25.88 18.66
C THR A 94 9.37 24.43 18.74
N LEU A 95 8.27 24.15 18.08
CA LEU A 95 7.78 22.79 17.87
C LEU A 95 7.69 22.56 16.35
N ASN A 96 8.59 21.76 15.81
CA ASN A 96 8.64 21.40 14.42
C ASN A 96 7.87 20.09 14.19
N GLY A 97 6.99 20.08 13.20
CA GLY A 97 6.23 18.90 12.83
C GLY A 97 6.48 18.47 11.39
N THR A 98 6.45 17.17 11.18
CA THR A 98 6.39 16.55 9.85
C THR A 98 5.34 15.46 9.83
N TYR A 99 4.83 15.17 8.63
CA TYR A 99 3.90 14.08 8.37
C TYR A 99 4.50 13.16 7.32
N THR A 100 4.52 11.87 7.61
CA THR A 100 5.01 10.85 6.71
C THR A 100 3.86 9.93 6.30
N ASN A 101 3.56 9.89 5.00
CA ASN A 101 2.50 9.06 4.41
C ASN A 101 3.07 7.70 4.00
N SER A 102 3.68 7.03 4.95
CA SER A 102 4.13 5.64 4.86
C SER A 102 4.16 5.04 6.26
N PRO A 103 4.11 3.71 6.38
CA PRO A 103 4.22 3.04 7.67
C PRO A 103 5.48 3.45 8.42
N ALA A 104 5.36 3.57 9.71
CA ALA A 104 6.51 3.77 10.56
C ALA A 104 7.40 2.50 10.53
N PRO A 105 8.71 2.61 10.29
CA PRO A 105 9.60 1.45 10.32
C PRO A 105 9.68 0.84 11.72
N ASN A 106 10.01 -0.44 11.83
CA ASN A 106 10.26 -1.15 13.10
C ASN A 106 9.09 -1.05 14.09
N GLN A 107 8.11 -1.94 13.96
CA GLN A 107 6.88 -1.89 14.77
C GLN A 107 6.91 -2.92 15.92
N ASP A 108 7.27 -2.49 17.12
CA ASP A 108 7.16 -3.28 18.36
C ASP A 108 6.06 -2.68 19.25
N PHE A 109 4.99 -3.47 19.47
CA PHE A 109 3.83 -3.09 20.27
C PHE A 109 3.79 -3.76 21.65
N SER A 110 4.87 -4.33 22.11
CA SER A 110 4.93 -5.10 23.35
C SER A 110 4.47 -4.32 24.60
N LEU A 111 4.57 -2.98 24.58
CA LEU A 111 4.17 -2.10 25.70
C LEU A 111 2.75 -1.53 25.58
N VAL A 112 2.02 -1.79 24.50
CA VAL A 112 0.72 -1.13 24.23
C VAL A 112 -0.39 -2.13 23.90
N SER A 113 -0.36 -3.32 24.49
CA SER A 113 -1.47 -4.26 24.32
C SER A 113 -2.84 -3.61 24.62
N PRO A 114 -3.87 -3.82 23.80
CA PRO A 114 -3.97 -4.77 22.68
C PRO A 114 -3.62 -4.19 21.28
N VAL A 115 -2.90 -3.07 21.20
CA VAL A 115 -2.45 -2.53 19.90
C VAL A 115 -1.48 -3.53 19.27
N GLY A 116 -1.67 -3.84 17.99
CA GLY A 116 -0.84 -4.75 17.22
C GLY A 116 -0.58 -4.25 15.79
N VAL A 117 -1.12 -3.08 15.45
CA VAL A 117 -0.94 -2.46 14.14
C VAL A 117 -1.06 -0.94 14.26
N THR A 118 -0.36 -0.19 13.43
CA THR A 118 -0.54 1.26 13.28
C THR A 118 -1.14 1.60 11.92
N ALA A 119 -1.70 2.84 11.83
CA ALA A 119 -2.06 3.42 10.55
C ALA A 119 -0.85 3.53 9.61
N PRO A 120 -1.04 3.50 8.26
CA PRO A 120 0.03 3.59 7.27
C PRO A 120 0.61 5.01 7.14
N PHE A 121 0.70 5.69 8.25
CA PHE A 121 1.27 7.02 8.35
C PHE A 121 1.64 7.36 9.81
N TYR A 122 2.51 8.34 9.96
CA TYR A 122 2.89 8.83 11.28
C TYR A 122 3.30 10.30 11.23
N TRP A 123 3.34 10.92 12.40
CA TRP A 123 3.81 12.28 12.60
C TRP A 123 5.07 12.26 13.45
N THR A 124 5.99 13.16 13.15
CA THR A 124 7.13 13.46 14.02
C THR A 124 6.99 14.88 14.53
N LEU A 125 7.07 15.07 15.84
CA LEU A 125 7.13 16.37 16.49
C LEU A 125 8.45 16.48 17.25
N ASP A 126 9.23 17.52 16.93
CA ASP A 126 10.52 17.77 17.53
C ASP A 126 10.53 19.12 18.22
N ALA A 127 10.84 19.12 19.53
CA ALA A 127 11.04 20.34 20.30
C ALA A 127 12.42 20.95 20.01
N GLY A 128 12.46 22.23 19.76
CA GLY A 128 13.68 23.01 19.51
C GLY A 128 13.68 24.38 20.18
N GLY A 129 14.75 25.13 20.02
CA GLY A 129 14.84 26.48 20.54
C GLY A 129 14.69 26.59 22.08
N GLY A 130 14.99 25.51 22.82
CA GLY A 130 14.88 25.49 24.28
C GLY A 130 13.48 25.12 24.81
N LEU A 131 12.53 24.75 23.95
CA LEU A 131 11.19 24.31 24.38
C LEU A 131 11.29 23.13 25.34
N SER A 132 10.76 23.27 26.55
CA SER A 132 10.81 22.23 27.58
C SER A 132 9.65 22.32 28.55
N GLY A 133 9.32 21.17 29.19
CA GLY A 133 8.25 21.06 30.17
C GLY A 133 6.85 21.22 29.60
N GLY A 134 5.90 21.32 30.50
CA GLY A 134 4.47 21.39 30.17
C GLY A 134 3.84 20.03 29.88
N SER A 135 2.51 20.02 29.96
CA SER A 135 1.68 18.91 29.51
C SER A 135 0.61 19.41 28.55
N TYR A 136 0.09 18.54 27.70
CA TYR A 136 -0.84 18.94 26.66
C TYR A 136 -1.89 17.87 26.37
N ASN A 137 -3.03 18.30 25.88
CA ASN A 137 -3.97 17.44 25.20
C ASN A 137 -3.55 17.31 23.72
N PHE A 138 -3.62 16.11 23.22
CA PHE A 138 -3.25 15.78 21.83
C PHE A 138 -4.47 15.25 21.10
N THR A 139 -4.89 15.94 20.05
CA THR A 139 -6.04 15.52 19.25
C THR A 139 -5.59 15.25 17.81
N VAL A 140 -5.97 14.08 17.30
CA VAL A 140 -5.81 13.70 15.91
C VAL A 140 -7.15 13.79 15.20
N VAL A 141 -7.17 14.34 13.98
CA VAL A 141 -8.29 14.28 13.04
C VAL A 141 -7.74 13.73 11.71
N ALA A 142 -8.18 12.55 11.34
CA ALA A 142 -7.69 11.86 10.13
C ALA A 142 -8.86 11.35 9.29
N ASP A 143 -8.87 11.74 8.00
CA ASP A 143 -9.86 11.29 7.03
C ASP A 143 -9.44 9.96 6.41
N ASN A 144 -10.42 9.16 5.98
CA ASN A 144 -10.22 7.92 5.23
C ASN A 144 -9.17 6.99 5.87
N VAL A 145 -9.23 6.85 7.20
CA VAL A 145 -8.50 5.79 7.91
C VAL A 145 -9.27 4.50 7.70
N LEU A 146 -8.84 3.74 6.69
CA LEU A 146 -9.53 2.53 6.28
C LEU A 146 -9.46 1.44 7.36
N GLY A 147 -10.40 0.50 7.33
CA GLY A 147 -10.44 -0.66 8.23
C GLY A 147 -10.85 -0.33 9.68
N VAL A 148 -11.36 0.87 9.95
CA VAL A 148 -11.87 1.23 11.27
C VAL A 148 -13.32 0.76 11.41
N ASN A 149 -13.52 -0.34 12.13
CA ASN A 149 -14.85 -0.89 12.44
C ASN A 149 -15.34 -0.41 13.81
N ASN A 150 -14.40 -0.20 14.74
CA ASN A 150 -14.70 0.21 16.11
C ASN A 150 -13.74 1.33 16.54
N ALA A 151 -14.19 2.57 16.44
CA ALA A 151 -13.37 3.73 16.79
C ALA A 151 -12.91 3.69 18.27
N SER A 152 -13.71 3.13 19.20
CA SER A 152 -13.38 3.08 20.63
C SER A 152 -12.10 2.29 20.93
N GLN A 153 -11.65 1.45 20.01
CA GLN A 153 -10.42 0.67 20.11
C GLN A 153 -9.19 1.36 19.52
N LEU A 154 -9.36 2.51 18.90
CA LEU A 154 -8.23 3.29 18.39
C LEU A 154 -7.45 3.94 19.53
N ARG A 155 -6.14 3.98 19.38
CA ARG A 155 -5.22 4.60 20.33
C ARG A 155 -4.26 5.53 19.61
N ILE A 156 -3.79 6.57 20.28
CA ILE A 156 -2.57 7.27 19.89
C ILE A 156 -1.41 6.51 20.53
N VAL A 157 -0.45 6.13 19.72
CA VAL A 157 0.78 5.49 20.16
C VAL A 157 1.95 6.43 19.87
N LYS A 158 2.97 6.37 20.73
CA LYS A 158 4.12 7.25 20.72
C LYS A 158 5.38 6.44 20.89
N ARG A 159 6.47 6.86 20.24
CA ARG A 159 7.81 6.28 20.42
C ARG A 159 8.90 7.33 20.24
N PRO A 160 10.12 7.13 20.77
CA PRO A 160 11.27 7.98 20.43
C PRO A 160 11.50 8.03 18.93
N THR A 161 11.89 9.17 18.40
CA THR A 161 12.18 9.34 16.96
C THR A 161 13.20 8.30 16.49
N GLY A 162 12.85 7.52 15.49
CA GLY A 162 13.65 6.40 14.98
C GLY A 162 13.70 5.16 15.90
N GLY A 163 12.94 5.15 16.99
CA GLY A 163 12.81 3.99 17.87
C GLY A 163 12.01 2.85 17.25
N SER A 164 12.05 1.67 17.87
CA SER A 164 11.26 0.51 17.43
C SER A 164 10.00 0.31 18.26
N GLN A 165 10.06 0.63 19.57
CA GLN A 165 9.02 0.25 20.53
C GLN A 165 8.01 1.36 20.71
N TRP A 166 6.76 1.07 20.39
CA TRP A 166 5.63 1.94 20.64
C TRP A 166 5.16 1.83 22.08
N ASN A 167 4.76 2.94 22.68
CA ASN A 167 4.17 3.00 24.01
C ASN A 167 2.94 3.91 24.02
N SER A 168 2.20 3.90 25.12
CA SER A 168 1.10 4.82 25.41
C SER A 168 1.61 5.92 26.33
N ASP A 169 1.33 7.17 25.99
CA ASP A 169 1.57 8.34 26.83
C ASP A 169 0.25 9.10 27.05
N GLY A 170 0.08 9.70 28.22
CA GLY A 170 -1.13 10.42 28.56
C GLY A 170 -2.34 9.52 28.88
N ILE A 171 -3.52 10.13 28.91
CA ILE A 171 -4.79 9.50 29.29
C ILE A 171 -5.74 9.55 28.10
N PHE A 172 -6.19 8.38 27.65
CA PHE A 172 -7.20 8.29 26.58
C PHE A 172 -8.49 9.01 27.00
N ALA A 173 -8.86 10.03 26.25
CA ALA A 173 -10.04 10.85 26.51
C ALA A 173 -11.23 10.45 25.63
N GLY A 174 -10.99 9.80 24.52
CA GLY A 174 -12.03 9.29 23.64
C GLY A 174 -11.61 9.24 22.18
N SER A 175 -12.41 8.54 21.41
CA SER A 175 -12.30 8.47 19.96
C SER A 175 -13.68 8.34 19.32
N SER A 176 -13.81 8.83 18.10
CA SER A 176 -15.05 8.78 17.33
C SER A 176 -14.76 8.58 15.85
N LEU A 177 -15.74 8.01 15.15
CA LEU A 177 -15.78 7.88 13.70
C LEU A 177 -17.04 8.59 13.20
N SER A 178 -16.88 9.57 12.31
CA SER A 178 -17.97 10.26 11.64
C SER A 178 -17.77 10.17 10.13
N GLY A 179 -18.59 9.38 9.46
CA GLY A 179 -18.30 8.94 8.10
C GLY A 179 -16.96 8.21 8.07
N ASN A 180 -16.01 8.69 7.28
CA ASN A 180 -14.66 8.14 7.19
C ASN A 180 -13.62 8.97 8.00
N THR A 181 -14.05 9.90 8.84
CA THR A 181 -13.16 10.74 9.64
C THR A 181 -13.04 10.20 11.05
N VAL A 182 -11.83 9.87 11.45
CA VAL A 182 -11.47 9.48 12.82
C VAL A 182 -11.04 10.71 13.60
N THR A 183 -11.54 10.83 14.84
CA THR A 183 -11.03 11.79 15.82
C THR A 183 -10.62 11.03 17.08
N ILE A 184 -9.40 11.27 17.58
CA ILE A 184 -8.88 10.64 18.80
C ILE A 184 -8.26 11.72 19.67
N THR A 185 -8.58 11.73 20.97
CA THR A 185 -8.02 12.67 21.93
C THR A 185 -7.37 11.97 23.11
N TYR A 186 -6.20 12.44 23.48
CA TYR A 186 -5.46 12.07 24.67
C TYR A 186 -5.20 13.31 25.51
N ASN A 187 -5.36 13.18 26.83
CA ASN A 187 -5.07 14.23 27.80
C ASN A 187 -3.73 13.97 28.50
N SER A 188 -3.14 15.04 29.03
CA SER A 188 -1.93 14.98 29.90
C SER A 188 -0.74 14.28 29.26
N MET A 189 -0.58 14.41 27.95
CA MET A 189 0.62 13.94 27.25
C MET A 189 1.82 14.86 27.55
N SER A 190 3.04 14.32 27.48
CA SER A 190 4.28 15.02 27.74
C SER A 190 5.36 14.68 26.72
N GLY A 191 6.31 15.62 26.50
CA GLY A 191 7.41 15.44 25.54
C GLY A 191 6.93 15.21 24.11
N PHE A 192 7.83 15.24 23.15
CA PHE A 192 7.55 15.13 21.73
C PHE A 192 8.41 14.00 21.10
N SER A 193 7.91 13.41 20.02
CA SER A 193 8.55 12.30 19.33
C SER A 193 7.73 11.87 18.11
N GLU A 194 7.78 10.60 17.72
CA GLU A 194 6.91 10.04 16.70
C GLU A 194 5.55 9.58 17.27
N PHE A 195 4.47 9.83 16.53
CA PHE A 195 3.11 9.47 16.86
C PHE A 195 2.43 8.76 15.71
N SER A 196 1.57 7.79 16.02
CA SER A 196 0.68 7.16 15.04
C SER A 196 -0.65 6.80 15.67
N ILE A 197 -1.63 6.40 14.83
CA ILE A 197 -2.87 5.78 15.28
C ILE A 197 -2.62 4.28 15.39
N GLY A 198 -2.74 3.74 16.59
CA GLY A 198 -2.65 2.31 16.86
C GLY A 198 -4.02 1.67 16.98
N SER A 199 -4.12 0.40 16.65
CA SER A 199 -5.36 -0.38 16.73
C SER A 199 -5.11 -1.84 17.12
N ASN A 200 -6.14 -2.46 17.71
CA ASN A 200 -6.21 -3.91 17.83
C ASN A 200 -6.54 -4.51 16.46
N PRO A 201 -5.68 -5.37 15.89
CA PRO A 201 -5.90 -5.93 14.57
C PRO A 201 -7.13 -6.85 14.46
N ASN A 202 -7.68 -7.31 15.57
CA ASN A 202 -8.90 -8.13 15.58
C ASN A 202 -10.18 -7.29 15.46
N ASP A 203 -10.17 -6.07 16.01
CA ASP A 203 -11.35 -5.19 16.04
C ASP A 203 -11.33 -4.16 14.91
N ASN A 204 -10.15 -3.67 14.58
CA ASN A 204 -9.92 -2.73 13.48
C ASN A 204 -8.75 -3.26 12.65
N PRO A 205 -9.00 -4.17 11.73
CA PRO A 205 -7.99 -4.56 10.76
C PRO A 205 -7.73 -3.35 9.86
N LEU A 206 -6.72 -2.57 10.21
CA LEU A 206 -6.19 -1.61 9.24
C LEU A 206 -5.73 -2.43 8.03
N PRO A 207 -6.20 -2.12 6.79
CA PRO A 207 -6.04 -3.01 5.64
C PRO A 207 -4.59 -3.24 5.29
N VAL A 208 -4.35 -4.16 4.36
CA VAL A 208 -3.03 -4.42 3.75
C VAL A 208 -2.32 -3.09 3.53
N GLU A 209 -1.23 -2.90 4.25
CA GLU A 209 -0.54 -1.64 4.36
C GLU A 209 0.40 -1.48 3.17
N LEU A 210 -0.06 -0.77 2.14
CA LEU A 210 0.74 -0.48 0.95
C LEU A 210 1.80 0.59 1.26
N ALA A 211 3.04 0.16 1.46
CA ALA A 211 4.16 1.06 1.74
C ALA A 211 4.62 1.83 0.50
N SER A 212 4.52 1.22 -0.68
CA SER A 212 4.84 1.88 -1.94
C SER A 212 4.19 1.18 -3.13
N PHE A 213 3.89 1.96 -4.18
CA PHE A 213 3.50 1.45 -5.49
C PHE A 213 4.22 2.29 -6.56
N ARG A 214 4.94 1.64 -7.44
CA ARG A 214 5.79 2.30 -8.45
C ARG A 214 5.65 1.62 -9.80
N GLY A 215 5.86 2.39 -10.87
CA GLY A 215 5.95 1.90 -12.25
C GLY A 215 7.17 2.47 -12.94
N THR A 216 7.87 1.65 -13.68
CA THR A 216 9.06 2.05 -14.44
C THR A 216 8.98 1.45 -15.85
N VAL A 217 9.25 2.26 -16.88
CA VAL A 217 9.36 1.78 -18.25
C VAL A 217 10.63 0.94 -18.37
N THR A 218 10.48 -0.21 -18.99
CA THR A 218 11.57 -1.11 -19.34
C THR A 218 11.47 -1.48 -20.82
N PRO A 219 12.51 -2.01 -21.44
CA PRO A 219 12.42 -2.48 -22.85
C PRO A 219 11.35 -3.55 -23.07
N ARG A 220 10.86 -4.19 -21.99
CA ARG A 220 9.89 -5.30 -22.07
C ARG A 220 8.47 -4.89 -21.70
N GLY A 221 8.24 -3.63 -21.36
CA GLY A 221 6.95 -3.13 -20.87
C GLY A 221 7.08 -2.25 -19.64
N VAL A 222 6.00 -2.05 -18.92
CA VAL A 222 5.98 -1.33 -17.65
C VAL A 222 6.17 -2.31 -16.50
N ALA A 223 7.29 -2.20 -15.79
CA ALA A 223 7.54 -2.93 -14.56
C ALA A 223 6.84 -2.20 -13.41
N LEU A 224 5.86 -2.85 -12.81
CA LEU A 224 5.17 -2.41 -11.60
C LEU A 224 5.79 -3.10 -10.39
N SER A 225 6.00 -2.36 -9.33
CA SER A 225 6.47 -2.90 -8.05
C SER A 225 5.72 -2.26 -6.89
N TRP A 226 5.45 -3.05 -5.87
CA TRP A 226 4.86 -2.54 -4.63
C TRP A 226 5.39 -3.29 -3.43
N VAL A 227 5.29 -2.63 -2.30
CA VAL A 227 5.71 -3.15 -1.02
C VAL A 227 4.53 -3.06 -0.06
N THR A 228 4.21 -4.14 0.61
CA THR A 228 3.31 -4.15 1.75
C THR A 228 4.11 -4.16 3.04
N ALA A 229 3.74 -3.33 4.01
CA ALA A 229 4.36 -3.36 5.34
C ALA A 229 3.77 -4.48 6.19
N SER A 230 2.50 -4.78 5.98
CA SER A 230 1.79 -5.90 6.59
C SER A 230 0.66 -6.35 5.66
N GLU A 231 0.18 -7.57 5.86
CA GLU A 231 -1.01 -8.07 5.17
C GLU A 231 -1.93 -8.74 6.19
N LYS A 232 -3.23 -8.59 6.02
CA LYS A 232 -4.22 -9.30 6.80
C LYS A 232 -5.30 -9.87 5.89
N ASN A 233 -5.58 -11.16 6.05
CA ASN A 233 -6.59 -11.88 5.27
C ASN A 233 -6.44 -11.75 3.74
N ASN A 234 -5.26 -11.30 3.26
CA ASN A 234 -5.01 -10.97 1.87
C ASN A 234 -4.86 -12.23 1.01
N ALA A 235 -5.83 -12.50 0.15
CA ALA A 235 -5.74 -13.56 -0.85
C ALA A 235 -4.78 -13.15 -2.00
N GLY A 236 -4.71 -11.85 -2.32
CA GLY A 236 -3.83 -11.33 -3.35
C GLY A 236 -4.24 -9.98 -3.89
N PHE A 237 -3.66 -9.65 -5.02
CA PHE A 237 -3.81 -8.34 -5.65
C PHE A 237 -4.46 -8.44 -7.02
N MET A 238 -5.10 -7.34 -7.42
CA MET A 238 -5.49 -7.05 -8.79
C MET A 238 -4.81 -5.77 -9.26
N LEU A 239 -4.33 -5.78 -10.48
CA LEU A 239 -3.77 -4.61 -11.15
C LEU A 239 -4.79 -4.05 -12.13
N VAL A 240 -5.03 -2.76 -12.01
CA VAL A 240 -5.95 -2.00 -12.87
C VAL A 240 -5.13 -1.03 -13.71
N ARG A 241 -5.33 -1.02 -15.01
CA ARG A 241 -4.74 -0.08 -15.97
C ARG A 241 -5.85 0.67 -16.68
N ASN A 242 -5.81 2.00 -16.63
CA ASN A 242 -6.81 2.89 -17.25
C ASN A 242 -8.27 2.48 -16.92
N GLY A 243 -8.52 2.04 -15.67
CA GLY A 243 -9.83 1.61 -15.19
C GLY A 243 -10.20 0.13 -15.44
N SER A 244 -9.40 -0.60 -16.23
CA SER A 244 -9.65 -2.02 -16.55
C SER A 244 -8.68 -2.93 -15.81
N VAL A 245 -9.17 -4.04 -15.25
CA VAL A 245 -8.32 -5.06 -14.60
C VAL A 245 -7.49 -5.77 -15.66
N ILE A 246 -6.16 -5.75 -15.51
CA ILE A 246 -5.20 -6.39 -16.44
C ILE A 246 -4.58 -7.66 -15.87
N ALA A 247 -4.55 -7.82 -14.55
CA ALA A 247 -4.02 -9.00 -13.87
C ALA A 247 -4.72 -9.22 -12.52
N SER A 248 -4.82 -10.47 -12.09
CA SER A 248 -5.42 -10.87 -10.82
C SER A 248 -4.66 -12.03 -10.22
N TYR A 249 -4.58 -12.08 -8.88
CA TYR A 249 -3.96 -13.16 -8.11
C TYR A 249 -4.50 -14.56 -8.44
N GLN A 250 -5.71 -14.64 -8.99
CA GLN A 250 -6.35 -15.90 -9.39
C GLN A 250 -5.62 -16.55 -10.58
N PHE A 251 -5.08 -15.73 -11.47
CA PHE A 251 -4.44 -16.18 -12.71
C PHE A 251 -2.93 -15.91 -12.74
N SER A 252 -2.44 -14.99 -11.89
CA SER A 252 -1.04 -14.57 -11.80
C SER A 252 -0.48 -14.91 -10.43
N PRO A 253 0.31 -15.98 -10.28
CA PRO A 253 0.84 -16.44 -8.99
C PRO A 253 1.66 -15.37 -8.24
N GLU A 254 2.35 -14.49 -8.97
CA GLU A 254 3.13 -13.37 -8.45
C GLU A 254 2.28 -12.32 -7.73
N LEU A 255 0.95 -12.32 -7.96
CA LEU A 255 0.00 -11.43 -7.32
C LEU A 255 -0.66 -12.03 -6.07
N ARG A 256 -0.29 -13.25 -5.69
CA ARG A 256 -0.85 -13.91 -4.51
C ARG A 256 -0.35 -13.25 -3.23
N GLY A 257 -1.28 -12.92 -2.36
CA GLY A 257 -1.00 -12.40 -1.02
C GLY A 257 -0.37 -13.45 -0.10
N LYS A 258 0.12 -12.98 1.04
CA LYS A 258 0.71 -13.82 2.10
C LYS A 258 -0.29 -14.16 3.21
N GLY A 259 -1.58 -13.89 2.99
CA GLY A 259 -2.60 -14.09 3.99
C GLY A 259 -2.51 -13.05 5.10
N THR A 260 -2.13 -13.48 6.30
CA THR A 260 -1.89 -12.58 7.43
C THR A 260 -0.42 -12.61 7.80
N THR A 261 0.27 -11.47 7.65
CA THR A 261 1.69 -11.31 8.00
C THR A 261 1.98 -9.88 8.41
N THR A 262 2.88 -9.72 9.37
CA THR A 262 3.45 -8.43 9.79
C THR A 262 4.81 -8.17 9.15
N ALA A 263 5.26 -9.07 8.28
CA ALA A 263 6.52 -8.90 7.56
C ALA A 263 6.33 -8.06 6.31
N VAL A 264 7.31 -7.21 6.04
CA VAL A 264 7.39 -6.46 4.78
C VAL A 264 7.49 -7.44 3.60
N THR A 265 6.59 -7.29 2.63
CA THR A 265 6.56 -8.14 1.44
C THR A 265 6.72 -7.30 0.17
N ASN A 266 7.61 -7.74 -0.71
CA ASN A 266 7.85 -7.09 -2.00
C ASN A 266 7.13 -7.87 -3.11
N TYR A 267 6.51 -7.14 -4.01
CA TYR A 267 5.81 -7.66 -5.17
C TYR A 267 6.28 -6.97 -6.44
N ALA A 268 6.20 -7.68 -7.55
CA ALA A 268 6.49 -7.12 -8.88
C ALA A 268 5.59 -7.77 -9.93
N PHE A 269 5.26 -6.99 -10.96
CA PHE A 269 4.52 -7.44 -12.12
C PHE A 269 5.01 -6.70 -13.37
N LEU A 270 5.09 -7.38 -14.50
CA LEU A 270 5.45 -6.77 -15.79
C LEU A 270 4.20 -6.69 -16.68
N ASP A 271 3.75 -5.48 -16.96
CA ASP A 271 2.77 -5.24 -18.02
C ASP A 271 3.50 -5.11 -19.36
N ALA A 272 3.52 -6.20 -20.12
CA ALA A 272 4.15 -6.26 -21.43
C ALA A 272 3.22 -5.76 -22.56
N ASN A 273 1.92 -5.54 -22.27
CA ASN A 273 0.94 -5.15 -23.27
C ASN A 273 0.75 -3.63 -23.30
N VAL A 274 1.85 -2.90 -23.48
CA VAL A 274 1.88 -1.44 -23.56
C VAL A 274 2.51 -1.00 -24.89
N GLU A 275 2.10 0.16 -25.38
CA GLU A 275 2.54 0.72 -26.65
C GLU A 275 3.38 1.98 -26.44
N THR A 276 4.40 2.16 -27.27
CA THR A 276 5.22 3.38 -27.27
C THR A 276 4.38 4.60 -27.60
N GLY A 277 4.63 5.70 -26.90
CA GLY A 277 3.90 6.97 -27.06
C GLY A 277 2.62 7.06 -26.24
N GLN A 278 2.23 6.02 -25.50
CA GLN A 278 1.03 6.01 -24.67
C GLN A 278 1.37 6.29 -23.20
N THR A 279 0.38 6.87 -22.50
CA THR A 279 0.42 7.04 -21.04
C THR A 279 -0.57 6.10 -20.38
N TYR A 280 -0.11 5.34 -19.40
CA TYR A 280 -0.92 4.39 -18.65
C TYR A 280 -1.00 4.80 -17.19
N THR A 281 -2.20 4.76 -16.64
CA THR A 281 -2.43 4.97 -15.20
C THR A 281 -2.76 3.64 -14.55
N TYR A 282 -1.96 3.26 -13.56
CA TYR A 282 -2.10 2.02 -12.81
C TYR A 282 -2.65 2.28 -11.42
N GLN A 283 -3.47 1.36 -10.94
CA GLN A 283 -4.00 1.28 -9.59
C GLN A 283 -3.89 -0.15 -9.08
N LEU A 284 -3.55 -0.30 -7.82
CA LEU A 284 -3.53 -1.58 -7.13
C LEU A 284 -4.83 -1.76 -6.33
N ARG A 285 -5.31 -3.00 -6.25
CA ARG A 285 -6.39 -3.45 -5.36
C ARG A 285 -5.92 -4.67 -4.60
N SER A 286 -6.22 -4.79 -3.32
CA SER A 286 -6.11 -6.06 -2.60
C SER A 286 -7.46 -6.77 -2.57
N VAL A 287 -7.42 -8.09 -2.44
CA VAL A 287 -8.60 -8.94 -2.32
C VAL A 287 -8.41 -9.87 -1.14
N ASP A 288 -9.36 -9.89 -0.24
CA ASP A 288 -9.35 -10.76 0.93
C ASP A 288 -9.85 -12.18 0.59
N PHE A 289 -9.60 -13.14 1.47
CA PHE A 289 -10.09 -14.52 1.29
C PHE A 289 -11.61 -14.64 1.28
N ASP A 290 -12.33 -13.67 1.84
CA ASP A 290 -13.79 -13.60 1.78
C ASP A 290 -14.32 -12.95 0.48
N GLY A 291 -13.42 -12.50 -0.40
CA GLY A 291 -13.73 -11.83 -1.66
C GLY A 291 -13.91 -10.32 -1.57
N SER A 292 -13.77 -9.72 -0.39
CA SER A 292 -13.78 -8.25 -0.23
C SER A 292 -12.65 -7.61 -1.01
N VAL A 293 -12.94 -6.54 -1.74
CA VAL A 293 -11.98 -5.81 -2.58
C VAL A 293 -11.71 -4.44 -1.98
N HIS A 294 -10.44 -4.10 -1.83
CA HIS A 294 -9.98 -2.83 -1.27
C HIS A 294 -9.17 -2.05 -2.30
N ASP A 295 -9.64 -0.86 -2.64
CA ASP A 295 -8.98 0.05 -3.57
C ASP A 295 -7.92 0.90 -2.85
N TYR A 296 -6.67 0.88 -3.35
CA TYR A 296 -5.67 1.84 -2.89
C TYR A 296 -5.83 3.17 -3.61
N ALA A 297 -5.74 4.26 -2.86
CA ALA A 297 -5.82 5.61 -3.42
C ALA A 297 -4.59 5.95 -4.30
N GLN A 298 -3.44 5.33 -4.01
CA GLN A 298 -2.21 5.56 -4.75
C GLN A 298 -2.33 5.07 -6.18
N ARG A 299 -2.02 5.95 -7.12
CA ARG A 299 -1.98 5.67 -8.55
C ARG A 299 -0.60 5.98 -9.11
N VAL A 300 -0.20 5.25 -10.12
CA VAL A 300 1.05 5.46 -10.83
C VAL A 300 0.74 5.75 -12.29
N SER A 301 1.22 6.88 -12.80
CA SER A 301 1.11 7.23 -14.22
C SER A 301 2.47 7.08 -14.87
N VAL A 302 2.53 6.35 -15.98
CA VAL A 302 3.77 6.02 -16.70
C VAL A 302 3.58 6.35 -18.18
N GLU A 303 4.43 7.19 -18.72
CA GLU A 303 4.50 7.48 -20.15
C GLU A 303 5.56 6.57 -20.79
N VAL A 304 5.17 5.77 -21.77
CA VAL A 304 6.06 4.84 -22.47
C VAL A 304 6.76 5.55 -23.63
N ARG A 305 7.93 6.12 -23.38
CA ARG A 305 8.71 6.89 -24.39
C ARG A 305 9.67 6.02 -25.19
N GLU A 306 10.16 4.93 -24.58
CA GLU A 306 11.13 4.02 -25.23
C GLU A 306 10.41 2.93 -26.01
N PRO A 307 10.99 2.46 -27.13
CA PRO A 307 10.43 1.34 -27.88
C PRO A 307 10.35 0.08 -27.03
N ILE A 308 9.19 -0.54 -26.97
CA ILE A 308 8.99 -1.80 -26.28
C ILE A 308 9.46 -2.92 -27.21
N GLN A 309 10.41 -3.70 -26.72
CA GLN A 309 10.81 -4.93 -27.41
C GLN A 309 9.79 -6.02 -27.08
N PRO A 310 9.19 -6.65 -28.08
CA PRO A 310 8.25 -7.74 -27.82
C PRO A 310 8.95 -8.82 -27.00
N PRO A 311 8.27 -9.45 -26.04
CA PRO A 311 8.86 -10.52 -25.25
C PRO A 311 9.30 -11.66 -26.15
N VAL A 312 10.56 -12.06 -26.03
CA VAL A 312 11.07 -13.23 -26.73
C VAL A 312 10.65 -14.47 -25.97
N PHE A 313 9.67 -15.18 -26.47
CA PHE A 313 9.27 -16.46 -25.94
C PHE A 313 10.15 -17.58 -26.51
N THR A 314 10.35 -18.63 -25.74
CA THR A 314 11.00 -19.85 -26.17
C THR A 314 10.02 -21.01 -26.04
N TYR A 315 10.14 -22.02 -26.91
CA TYR A 315 9.35 -23.23 -26.73
C TYR A 315 9.75 -23.94 -25.45
N ASN A 316 8.79 -24.23 -24.59
CA ASN A 316 8.99 -25.01 -23.36
C ASN A 316 7.76 -25.84 -23.03
N LEU A 317 7.97 -26.97 -22.35
CA LEU A 317 6.94 -27.74 -21.66
C LEU A 317 7.48 -28.08 -20.29
N GLU A 318 6.75 -27.68 -19.23
CA GLU A 318 7.17 -27.89 -17.85
C GLU A 318 6.57 -29.17 -17.28
N GLN A 319 7.19 -29.64 -16.19
CA GLN A 319 6.64 -30.74 -15.41
C GLN A 319 5.29 -30.32 -14.83
N ASN A 320 4.28 -31.17 -14.96
CA ASN A 320 2.97 -30.91 -14.36
C ASN A 320 3.08 -30.81 -12.83
N TYR A 321 2.26 -29.96 -12.24
CA TYR A 321 2.21 -29.81 -10.79
C TYR A 321 0.75 -29.71 -10.30
N PRO A 322 0.41 -30.50 -9.25
CA PRO A 322 1.23 -31.50 -8.55
C PRO A 322 1.60 -32.71 -9.44
N ASN A 323 2.67 -33.42 -9.08
CA ASN A 323 3.04 -34.72 -9.65
C ASN A 323 3.80 -35.53 -8.57
N PRO A 324 3.29 -36.63 -8.01
CA PRO A 324 2.00 -37.27 -8.37
C PRO A 324 0.78 -36.38 -8.17
N PHE A 325 -0.36 -36.69 -8.83
CA PHE A 325 -1.56 -35.88 -8.77
C PHE A 325 -2.82 -36.74 -8.55
N ASN A 326 -3.91 -36.13 -8.01
CA ASN A 326 -5.21 -36.75 -7.76
C ASN A 326 -6.32 -35.68 -7.68
N PRO A 327 -7.37 -35.69 -8.49
CA PRO A 327 -7.37 -36.19 -9.87
C PRO A 327 -6.89 -35.12 -10.84
N THR A 328 -6.54 -33.89 -10.35
CA THR A 328 -6.22 -32.74 -11.18
C THR A 328 -4.76 -32.32 -11.10
N THR A 329 -4.23 -31.82 -12.21
CA THR A 329 -2.87 -31.25 -12.28
C THR A 329 -2.83 -30.12 -13.31
N ASN A 330 -1.89 -29.19 -13.14
CA ASN A 330 -1.65 -28.10 -14.09
C ASN A 330 -0.42 -28.38 -14.93
N ILE A 331 -0.51 -28.16 -16.23
CA ILE A 331 0.57 -28.24 -17.19
C ILE A 331 0.86 -26.86 -17.73
N ARG A 332 2.10 -26.39 -17.60
CA ARG A 332 2.57 -25.10 -18.13
C ARG A 332 3.44 -25.34 -19.36
N TYR A 333 3.29 -24.46 -20.33
CA TYR A 333 4.10 -24.49 -21.54
C TYR A 333 4.23 -23.08 -22.13
N SER A 334 5.22 -22.88 -23.00
CA SER A 334 5.41 -21.65 -23.75
C SER A 334 5.59 -21.90 -25.24
N ILE A 335 5.08 -20.96 -26.03
CA ILE A 335 5.07 -20.97 -27.49
C ILE A 335 5.87 -19.78 -27.98
N ARG A 336 6.83 -20.03 -28.89
CA ARG A 336 7.69 -19.01 -29.51
C ARG A 336 7.04 -18.36 -30.72
N ASP A 337 6.45 -19.15 -31.59
CA ASP A 337 5.90 -18.71 -32.86
C ASP A 337 4.38 -18.97 -32.89
N ALA A 338 3.63 -18.06 -33.52
CA ALA A 338 2.19 -18.25 -33.72
C ALA A 338 1.91 -19.46 -34.58
N GLY A 339 0.97 -20.32 -34.20
CA GLY A 339 0.63 -21.50 -34.95
C GLY A 339 -0.29 -22.47 -34.23
N LEU A 340 -0.59 -23.59 -34.92
CA LEU A 340 -1.41 -24.65 -34.31
C LEU A 340 -0.62 -25.31 -33.17
N VAL A 341 -1.20 -25.36 -32.00
CA VAL A 341 -0.67 -26.00 -30.80
C VAL A 341 -1.55 -27.17 -30.43
N THR A 342 -0.93 -28.32 -30.21
CA THR A 342 -1.60 -29.49 -29.64
C THR A 342 -0.92 -29.92 -28.36
N LEU A 343 -1.71 -30.15 -27.30
CA LEU A 343 -1.27 -30.77 -26.07
C LEU A 343 -2.17 -31.97 -25.79
N LYS A 344 -1.61 -33.14 -25.84
CA LYS A 344 -2.34 -34.41 -25.76
C LYS A 344 -1.75 -35.32 -24.69
N VAL A 345 -2.61 -36.12 -24.06
CA VAL A 345 -2.27 -37.09 -23.03
C VAL A 345 -2.43 -38.50 -23.59
N TYR A 346 -1.46 -39.36 -23.28
CA TYR A 346 -1.39 -40.75 -23.74
C TYR A 346 -1.19 -41.70 -22.55
N ASP A 347 -1.68 -42.93 -22.69
CA ASP A 347 -1.29 -44.02 -21.81
C ASP A 347 0.08 -44.63 -22.24
N LEU A 348 0.57 -45.61 -21.47
CA LEU A 348 1.87 -46.28 -21.78
C LEU A 348 1.83 -47.09 -23.05
N LEU A 349 0.67 -47.42 -23.58
CA LEU A 349 0.53 -48.11 -24.89
C LEU A 349 0.48 -47.13 -26.07
N GLY A 350 0.61 -45.82 -25.81
CA GLY A 350 0.57 -44.77 -26.81
C GLY A 350 -0.82 -44.40 -27.29
N ARG A 351 -1.88 -44.87 -26.64
CA ARG A 351 -3.26 -44.49 -26.96
C ARG A 351 -3.56 -43.14 -26.39
N GLU A 352 -4.14 -42.24 -27.21
CA GLU A 352 -4.60 -40.92 -26.74
C GLU A 352 -5.77 -41.09 -25.75
N VAL A 353 -5.62 -40.50 -24.58
CA VAL A 353 -6.66 -40.53 -23.52
C VAL A 353 -7.29 -39.15 -23.29
N ALA A 354 -6.63 -38.07 -23.70
CA ALA A 354 -7.19 -36.73 -23.69
C ALA A 354 -6.48 -35.79 -24.68
N THR A 355 -7.24 -34.86 -25.27
CA THR A 355 -6.71 -33.68 -25.94
C THR A 355 -7.00 -32.46 -25.08
N LEU A 356 -5.96 -31.81 -24.55
CA LEU A 356 -6.08 -30.67 -23.66
C LEU A 356 -6.07 -29.35 -24.44
N VAL A 357 -5.30 -29.29 -25.52
CA VAL A 357 -5.22 -28.12 -26.41
C VAL A 357 -5.17 -28.62 -27.86
N ASN A 358 -5.93 -27.97 -28.74
CA ASN A 358 -5.88 -28.15 -30.20
C ASN A 358 -6.44 -26.89 -30.86
N GLN A 359 -5.60 -25.83 -30.88
CA GLN A 359 -6.01 -24.53 -31.44
C GLN A 359 -4.79 -23.70 -31.84
N VAL A 360 -5.01 -22.68 -32.67
CA VAL A 360 -3.99 -21.68 -33.00
C VAL A 360 -3.76 -20.80 -31.78
N GLN A 361 -2.48 -20.67 -31.38
CA GLN A 361 -2.05 -19.80 -30.28
C GLN A 361 -0.97 -18.83 -30.76
N GLN A 362 -0.93 -17.65 -30.11
CA GLN A 362 0.09 -16.64 -30.32
C GLN A 362 1.33 -16.96 -29.44
N PRO A 363 2.52 -16.35 -29.70
CA PRO A 363 3.63 -16.44 -28.78
C PRO A 363 3.24 -16.06 -27.36
N GLY A 364 3.60 -16.89 -26.38
CA GLY A 364 3.19 -16.65 -24.99
C GLY A 364 3.42 -17.82 -24.05
N ASN A 365 3.12 -17.59 -22.77
CA ASN A 365 3.09 -18.61 -21.73
C ASN A 365 1.65 -19.04 -21.48
N TYR A 366 1.43 -20.34 -21.37
CA TYR A 366 0.11 -20.94 -21.23
C TYR A 366 0.06 -21.94 -20.08
N GLN A 367 -1.12 -22.10 -19.52
CA GLN A 367 -1.40 -23.14 -18.52
C GLN A 367 -2.73 -23.80 -18.86
N VAL A 368 -2.77 -25.12 -18.70
CA VAL A 368 -4.02 -25.90 -18.83
C VAL A 368 -4.11 -26.87 -17.66
N THR A 369 -5.33 -27.05 -17.15
CA THR A 369 -5.62 -28.03 -16.10
C THR A 369 -6.05 -29.34 -16.76
N PHE A 370 -5.44 -30.44 -16.35
CA PHE A 370 -5.85 -31.78 -16.69
C PHE A 370 -6.60 -32.40 -15.52
N ASP A 371 -7.86 -32.79 -15.77
CA ASP A 371 -8.69 -33.54 -14.85
C ASP A 371 -8.78 -35.00 -15.31
N ALA A 372 -8.17 -35.89 -14.54
CA ALA A 372 -8.12 -37.32 -14.79
C ALA A 372 -9.25 -38.11 -14.08
N SER A 373 -10.31 -37.45 -13.58
CA SER A 373 -11.42 -38.10 -12.87
C SER A 373 -12.08 -39.21 -13.71
N ARG A 374 -12.10 -39.05 -15.04
CA ARG A 374 -12.67 -40.02 -15.98
C ARG A 374 -11.74 -41.19 -16.31
N LEU A 375 -10.46 -41.12 -15.97
CA LEU A 375 -9.54 -42.24 -16.15
C LEU A 375 -9.79 -43.27 -15.04
N THR A 376 -9.80 -44.54 -15.39
CA THR A 376 -10.14 -45.63 -14.47
C THR A 376 -8.96 -46.18 -13.66
N SER A 377 -7.73 -45.94 -14.11
CA SER A 377 -6.52 -46.54 -13.54
C SER A 377 -5.52 -45.52 -13.03
N SER A 378 -5.03 -45.72 -11.81
CA SER A 378 -3.77 -45.09 -11.36
C SER A 378 -2.61 -45.58 -12.22
N GLY A 379 -1.62 -44.73 -12.41
CA GLY A 379 -0.44 -45.13 -13.18
C GLY A 379 0.23 -43.95 -13.88
N MET A 380 1.23 -44.32 -14.69
CA MET A 380 2.00 -43.35 -15.45
C MET A 380 1.30 -43.01 -16.76
N TYR A 381 1.20 -41.73 -17.06
CA TYR A 381 0.72 -41.16 -18.31
C TYR A 381 1.82 -40.29 -18.93
N ILE A 382 1.67 -40.04 -20.23
CA ILE A 382 2.60 -39.21 -20.99
C ILE A 382 1.81 -38.06 -21.59
N TYR A 383 2.31 -36.84 -21.50
CA TYR A 383 1.75 -35.72 -22.23
C TYR A 383 2.75 -35.15 -23.21
N ARG A 384 2.25 -34.74 -24.40
CA ARG A 384 3.03 -34.26 -25.53
C ARG A 384 2.51 -32.91 -25.98
N LEU A 385 3.41 -31.93 -26.02
CA LEU A 385 3.20 -30.65 -26.67
C LEU A 385 3.81 -30.71 -28.07
N GLN A 386 3.04 -30.22 -29.05
CA GLN A 386 3.51 -30.02 -30.42
C GLN A 386 3.07 -28.66 -30.92
N SER A 387 4.02 -27.90 -31.50
CA SER A 387 3.76 -26.60 -32.13
C SER A 387 4.77 -26.40 -33.25
N GLY A 388 4.29 -26.40 -34.52
CA GLY A 388 5.16 -26.43 -35.68
C GLY A 388 6.14 -27.61 -35.64
N ASN A 389 7.45 -27.33 -35.74
CA ASN A 389 8.53 -28.34 -35.66
C ASN A 389 8.94 -28.68 -34.23
N PHE A 390 8.40 -28.00 -33.23
CA PHE A 390 8.70 -28.28 -31.81
C PHE A 390 7.81 -29.39 -31.29
N THR A 391 8.44 -30.39 -30.68
CA THR A 391 7.75 -31.47 -29.96
C THR A 391 8.50 -31.76 -28.66
N ARG A 392 7.78 -31.77 -27.55
CA ARG A 392 8.32 -32.20 -26.25
C ARG A 392 7.33 -33.08 -25.52
N THR A 393 7.86 -34.07 -24.85
CA THR A 393 7.10 -35.11 -24.14
C THR A 393 7.55 -35.15 -22.67
N MET A 394 6.61 -35.27 -21.76
CA MET A 394 6.84 -35.38 -20.32
C MET A 394 5.96 -36.49 -19.73
N LYS A 395 6.35 -36.98 -18.54
CA LYS A 395 5.66 -38.07 -17.81
C LYS A 395 4.91 -37.45 -16.59
N MET A 396 3.77 -38.02 -16.24
CA MET A 396 3.03 -37.69 -15.04
C MET A 396 2.46 -38.93 -14.34
N LEU A 397 2.35 -38.92 -13.03
CA LEU A 397 1.87 -40.03 -12.23
C LEU A 397 0.50 -39.68 -11.59
N LEU A 398 -0.53 -40.41 -12.02
CA LEU A 398 -1.87 -40.36 -11.41
C LEU A 398 -1.94 -41.34 -10.23
N VAL A 399 -2.33 -40.85 -9.09
CA VAL A 399 -2.61 -41.65 -7.87
C VAL A 399 -4.09 -41.45 -7.53
N LYS A 400 -4.84 -42.51 -7.43
CA LYS A 400 -6.24 -42.51 -7.03
C LYS A 400 -6.38 -42.98 -5.58
#